data_4d62fef797fc85485a6dbc802abec9e9
#
_entry.id   4d62fef797fc85485a6dbc802abec9e9
#
_cell.length_a   1.000
_cell.length_b   1.000
_cell.length_c   1.000
_cell.angle_alpha   90.00
_cell.angle_beta   90.00
_cell.angle_gamma   90.00
#
_symmetry.space_group_name_H-M   'P 1'
#
loop_
_entity.id
_entity.type
_entity.pdbx_description
1 polymer ?
#
loop_
_entity_poly.entity_id
_entity_poly.type
_entity_poly.pdbx_seq_one_letter_code
_entity_poly.pdbx_strand_id
1 'polypeptide(L)'
;MKKYQVIIQDILTGIEEHRFKRGEKLPSIRQLSEQYHCSKDTVQKAMLELKYQNKIYAVEKSGYYILEDRDFQDHTVELNPADFQELPYEDFRICLNESLIGRENYLFNYYHQQEGLAELISSVQSLLMDYHVYTKKDQLVITAGSQQALYILTQMETLAGKTEILIENPTYSRMIELIRHQGIPYQTIERDLDGIDLEELESIFQTGKIKFFYTIPRLHNPLGSTYDIATKTAIVKLAKQYDVYIIEDDYLADFDSSHSLPLHYLDTDNRVIYIKSFTPTLFPALRIGAISLPNQLRDSFIKHKSLIDYDTNLIMQKALSLYIDNGMFARNTQHLHHIYHAQWNKIKDCLEKYALNIPYRISKGSVTFQLSKGILSPSIQHMFEKCYYFSGQKADFLQIFFEQDFADKLGQFVRYLNV
;
A
#
# COMPACT_ATOMS: atom_id res chain seq x y z
N MET A 1 -43.79 0.35 1.38
CA MET A 1 -42.36 0.19 0.98
C MET A 1 -42.23 0.42 -0.52
N LYS A 2 -41.20 1.17 -0.98
CA LYS A 2 -41.01 1.36 -2.43
C LYS A 2 -40.52 0.06 -3.07
N LYS A 3 -40.94 -0.24 -4.33
CA LYS A 3 -40.61 -1.52 -4.99
C LYS A 3 -39.12 -1.87 -5.01
N TYR A 4 -38.19 -0.88 -5.18
CA TYR A 4 -36.75 -1.15 -5.13
C TYR A 4 -36.30 -1.61 -3.74
N GLN A 5 -36.90 -1.12 -2.65
CA GLN A 5 -36.61 -1.55 -1.28
C GLN A 5 -37.06 -2.99 -1.00
N VAL A 6 -38.14 -3.43 -1.63
CA VAL A 6 -38.61 -4.83 -1.56
C VAL A 6 -37.59 -5.76 -2.21
N ILE A 7 -37.06 -5.37 -3.37
CA ILE A 7 -36.03 -6.14 -4.08
C ILE A 7 -34.78 -6.24 -3.23
N ILE A 8 -34.33 -5.13 -2.64
CA ILE A 8 -33.15 -5.11 -1.75
C ILE A 8 -33.37 -6.07 -0.59
N GLN A 9 -34.49 -5.95 0.10
CA GLN A 9 -34.78 -6.78 1.28
C GLN A 9 -34.85 -8.27 0.95
N ASP A 10 -35.48 -8.66 -0.16
CA ASP A 10 -35.55 -10.06 -0.56
C ASP A 10 -34.20 -10.65 -0.93
N ILE A 11 -33.35 -9.88 -1.60
CA ILE A 11 -31.99 -10.31 -1.92
C ILE A 11 -31.16 -10.43 -0.63
N LEU A 12 -31.23 -9.46 0.31
CA LEU A 12 -30.55 -9.54 1.60
C LEU A 12 -31.00 -10.76 2.41
N THR A 13 -32.31 -10.97 2.54
CA THR A 13 -32.86 -12.17 3.19
C THR A 13 -32.38 -13.45 2.48
N GLY A 14 -32.34 -13.45 1.14
CA GLY A 14 -31.83 -14.58 0.37
C GLY A 14 -30.37 -14.89 0.60
N ILE A 15 -29.55 -13.87 0.90
CA ILE A 15 -28.15 -14.04 1.32
C ILE A 15 -28.09 -14.62 2.73
N GLU A 16 -28.85 -14.05 3.68
CA GLU A 16 -28.90 -14.52 5.09
C GLU A 16 -29.40 -15.97 5.20
N GLU A 17 -30.39 -16.35 4.42
CA GLU A 17 -30.94 -17.70 4.38
C GLU A 17 -30.12 -18.68 3.52
N HIS A 18 -28.96 -18.27 2.99
CA HIS A 18 -28.12 -19.07 2.08
C HIS A 18 -28.82 -19.54 0.80
N ARG A 19 -29.92 -18.87 0.38
CA ARG A 19 -30.54 -19.10 -0.92
C ARG A 19 -29.66 -18.68 -2.10
N PHE A 20 -28.82 -17.65 -1.87
CA PHE A 20 -27.80 -17.22 -2.80
C PHE A 20 -26.43 -17.50 -2.20
N LYS A 21 -25.56 -18.12 -2.98
CA LYS A 21 -24.19 -18.44 -2.57
C LYS A 21 -23.20 -17.36 -3.03
N ARG A 22 -22.09 -17.22 -2.34
CA ARG A 22 -20.99 -16.36 -2.74
C ARG A 22 -20.55 -16.67 -4.19
N GLY A 23 -20.35 -15.62 -5.00
CA GLY A 23 -20.01 -15.73 -6.41
C GLY A 23 -21.15 -16.23 -7.29
N GLU A 24 -22.33 -16.49 -6.74
CA GLU A 24 -23.50 -16.87 -7.53
C GLU A 24 -24.05 -15.68 -8.29
N LYS A 25 -24.41 -15.91 -9.53
CA LYS A 25 -25.00 -14.90 -10.40
C LYS A 25 -26.45 -14.65 -10.04
N LEU A 26 -26.81 -13.41 -9.77
CA LEU A 26 -28.18 -12.99 -9.61
C LEU A 26 -28.92 -13.06 -10.95
N PRO A 27 -30.30 -13.24 -10.92
CA PRO A 27 -31.10 -13.12 -12.11
C PRO A 27 -30.86 -11.77 -12.81
N SER A 28 -30.99 -11.77 -14.13
CA SER A 28 -30.78 -10.55 -14.92
C SER A 28 -31.78 -9.46 -14.55
N ILE A 29 -31.45 -8.19 -14.83
CA ILE A 29 -32.34 -7.04 -14.61
C ILE A 29 -33.71 -7.28 -15.26
N ARG A 30 -33.74 -7.94 -16.42
CA ARG A 30 -34.97 -8.27 -17.10
C ARG A 30 -35.81 -9.30 -16.32
N GLN A 31 -35.17 -10.37 -15.85
CA GLN A 31 -35.86 -11.42 -15.05
C GLN A 31 -36.38 -10.85 -13.73
N LEU A 32 -35.57 -10.04 -13.03
CA LEU A 32 -36.00 -9.37 -11.79
C LEU A 32 -37.14 -8.37 -12.05
N SER A 33 -37.11 -7.64 -13.17
CA SER A 33 -38.19 -6.72 -13.58
C SER A 33 -39.52 -7.46 -13.80
N GLU A 34 -39.45 -8.62 -14.42
CA GLU A 34 -40.60 -9.51 -14.62
C GLU A 34 -41.10 -10.12 -13.29
N GLN A 35 -40.19 -10.63 -12.45
CA GLN A 35 -40.47 -11.25 -11.15
C GLN A 35 -41.16 -10.29 -10.17
N TYR A 36 -40.65 -9.05 -10.07
CA TYR A 36 -41.17 -8.05 -9.14
C TYR A 36 -42.21 -7.10 -9.75
N HIS A 37 -42.62 -7.34 -10.99
CA HIS A 37 -43.59 -6.52 -11.73
C HIS A 37 -43.27 -5.01 -11.62
N CYS A 38 -42.04 -4.62 -11.97
CA CYS A 38 -41.57 -3.25 -11.92
C CYS A 38 -40.68 -2.90 -13.14
N SER A 39 -40.36 -1.62 -13.30
CA SER A 39 -39.50 -1.17 -14.39
C SER A 39 -38.06 -1.63 -14.22
N LYS A 40 -37.33 -1.78 -15.32
CA LYS A 40 -35.89 -2.08 -15.30
C LYS A 40 -35.08 -1.03 -14.48
N ASP A 41 -35.46 0.24 -14.53
CA ASP A 41 -34.84 1.31 -13.77
C ASP A 41 -35.00 1.12 -12.25
N THR A 42 -36.16 0.58 -11.83
CA THR A 42 -36.39 0.23 -10.42
C THR A 42 -35.47 -0.88 -9.96
N VAL A 43 -35.24 -1.89 -10.79
CA VAL A 43 -34.27 -2.98 -10.51
C VAL A 43 -32.85 -2.45 -10.53
N GLN A 44 -32.49 -1.66 -11.53
CA GLN A 44 -31.16 -1.04 -11.59
C GLN A 44 -30.85 -0.22 -10.34
N LYS A 45 -31.81 0.57 -9.84
CA LYS A 45 -31.67 1.30 -8.59
C LYS A 45 -31.41 0.38 -7.39
N ALA A 46 -32.14 -0.73 -7.31
CA ALA A 46 -31.91 -1.73 -6.25
C ALA A 46 -30.54 -2.37 -6.34
N MET A 47 -30.08 -2.72 -7.55
CA MET A 47 -28.73 -3.28 -7.77
C MET A 47 -27.62 -2.29 -7.41
N LEU A 48 -27.79 -1.02 -7.79
CA LEU A 48 -26.83 0.02 -7.41
C LEU A 48 -26.74 0.19 -5.89
N GLU A 49 -27.88 0.21 -5.20
CA GLU A 49 -27.92 0.32 -3.75
C GLU A 49 -27.24 -0.89 -3.07
N LEU A 50 -27.53 -2.11 -3.53
CA LEU A 50 -26.88 -3.33 -3.03
C LEU A 50 -25.37 -3.34 -3.32
N LYS A 51 -24.95 -2.77 -4.45
CA LYS A 51 -23.52 -2.59 -4.76
C LYS A 51 -22.86 -1.59 -3.81
N TYR A 52 -23.51 -0.44 -3.53
CA TYR A 52 -23.00 0.55 -2.54
C TYR A 52 -22.92 -0.05 -1.12
N GLN A 53 -23.83 -0.98 -0.79
CA GLN A 53 -23.82 -1.71 0.49
C GLN A 53 -22.81 -2.86 0.49
N ASN A 54 -22.00 -3.05 -0.57
CA ASN A 54 -21.03 -4.14 -0.72
C ASN A 54 -21.65 -5.55 -0.58
N LYS A 55 -22.93 -5.73 -0.97
CA LYS A 55 -23.60 -7.02 -0.93
C LYS A 55 -23.52 -7.78 -2.26
N ILE A 56 -23.32 -7.04 -3.35
CA ILE A 56 -23.18 -7.58 -4.70
C ILE A 56 -22.08 -6.83 -5.46
N TYR A 57 -21.53 -7.47 -6.48
CA TYR A 57 -20.63 -6.83 -7.44
C TYR A 57 -21.15 -6.98 -8.87
N ALA A 58 -20.76 -6.04 -9.73
CA ALA A 58 -21.18 -6.01 -11.12
C ALA A 58 -20.04 -6.52 -12.02
N VAL A 59 -20.40 -7.34 -13.00
CA VAL A 59 -19.51 -7.77 -14.08
C VAL A 59 -20.05 -7.22 -15.39
N GLU A 60 -19.22 -6.47 -16.11
CA GLU A 60 -19.59 -5.87 -17.37
C GLU A 60 -20.05 -6.92 -18.39
N LYS A 61 -21.21 -6.69 -19.02
CA LYS A 61 -21.87 -7.60 -19.99
C LYS A 61 -22.29 -8.96 -19.42
N SER A 62 -22.00 -9.26 -18.15
CA SER A 62 -22.38 -10.51 -17.50
C SER A 62 -23.54 -10.33 -16.51
N GLY A 63 -23.48 -9.35 -15.61
CA GLY A 63 -24.56 -9.07 -14.67
C GLY A 63 -24.07 -8.83 -13.25
N TYR A 64 -24.91 -9.16 -12.25
CA TYR A 64 -24.63 -8.96 -10.84
C TYR A 64 -24.40 -10.30 -10.14
N TYR A 65 -23.52 -10.31 -9.15
CA TYR A 65 -23.09 -11.49 -8.40
C TYR A 65 -23.07 -11.18 -6.91
N ILE A 66 -23.30 -12.19 -6.09
CA ILE A 66 -23.32 -12.07 -4.63
C ILE A 66 -21.90 -11.88 -4.11
N LEU A 67 -21.72 -10.84 -3.30
CA LEU A 67 -20.54 -10.60 -2.49
C LEU A 67 -20.90 -10.97 -1.05
N GLU A 68 -20.31 -11.98 -0.47
CA GLU A 68 -20.62 -12.41 0.89
C GLU A 68 -20.09 -11.40 1.91
N ASP A 69 -20.95 -10.96 2.82
CA ASP A 69 -20.52 -10.40 4.10
C ASP A 69 -20.13 -11.57 5.01
N ARG A 70 -18.90 -11.62 5.43
CA ARG A 70 -18.60 -12.25 6.70
C ARG A 70 -18.98 -11.20 7.76
N ASP A 71 -20.06 -11.45 8.48
CA ASP A 71 -20.27 -10.77 9.75
C ASP A 71 -19.03 -11.02 10.59
N PHE A 72 -18.27 -9.98 10.80
CA PHE A 72 -17.14 -9.99 11.76
C PHE A 72 -17.75 -10.01 13.16
N GLN A 73 -18.38 -11.15 13.52
CA GLN A 73 -18.68 -11.40 14.91
C GLN A 73 -17.36 -11.52 15.64
N ASP A 74 -17.32 -10.89 16.78
CA ASP A 74 -16.23 -10.77 17.74
C ASP A 74 -15.78 -12.15 18.25
N HIS A 75 -15.29 -13.01 17.35
CA HIS A 75 -14.54 -14.18 17.73
C HIS A 75 -13.12 -13.70 18.03
N THR A 76 -12.62 -14.04 19.17
CA THR A 76 -11.19 -13.96 19.52
C THR A 76 -10.41 -14.67 18.42
N VAL A 77 -10.02 -13.91 17.41
CA VAL A 77 -9.31 -14.41 16.23
C VAL A 77 -7.91 -14.75 16.70
N GLU A 78 -7.60 -16.04 16.82
CA GLU A 78 -6.22 -16.49 16.76
C GLU A 78 -5.72 -16.12 15.35
N LEU A 79 -4.88 -15.09 15.29
CA LEU A 79 -4.41 -14.51 14.05
C LEU A 79 -3.44 -15.50 13.39
N ASN A 80 -3.97 -16.32 12.52
CA ASN A 80 -3.16 -17.15 11.63
C ASN A 80 -2.74 -16.28 10.41
N PRO A 81 -1.45 -16.22 10.04
CA PRO A 81 -1.02 -15.52 8.84
C PRO A 81 -1.78 -15.92 7.56
N ALA A 82 -2.33 -17.14 7.51
CA ALA A 82 -3.17 -17.60 6.41
C ALA A 82 -4.51 -16.84 6.32
N ASP A 83 -5.07 -16.39 7.44
CA ASP A 83 -6.35 -15.67 7.47
C ASP A 83 -6.27 -14.30 6.80
N PHE A 84 -5.09 -13.70 6.76
CA PHE A 84 -4.84 -12.43 6.07
C PHE A 84 -4.99 -12.52 4.54
N GLN A 85 -4.81 -13.71 3.98
CA GLN A 85 -4.69 -13.89 2.54
C GLN A 85 -5.94 -14.53 1.91
N GLU A 86 -6.79 -15.16 2.70
CA GLU A 86 -7.95 -15.89 2.16
C GLU A 86 -8.98 -14.99 1.51
N LEU A 87 -9.39 -13.91 2.18
CA LEU A 87 -10.39 -12.98 1.65
C LEU A 87 -9.94 -12.28 0.36
N PRO A 88 -8.77 -11.63 0.30
CA PRO A 88 -8.30 -10.99 -0.92
C PRO A 88 -8.06 -11.99 -2.05
N TYR A 89 -7.64 -13.21 -1.73
CA TYR A 89 -7.41 -14.26 -2.72
C TYR A 89 -8.70 -14.65 -3.44
N GLU A 90 -9.76 -14.99 -2.70
CA GLU A 90 -11.02 -15.45 -3.30
C GLU A 90 -11.71 -14.34 -4.11
N ASP A 91 -11.75 -13.14 -3.59
CA ASP A 91 -12.32 -12.00 -4.30
C ASP A 91 -11.51 -11.65 -5.55
N PHE A 92 -10.18 -11.69 -5.44
CA PHE A 92 -9.31 -11.43 -6.58
C PHE A 92 -9.41 -12.55 -7.64
N ARG A 93 -9.57 -13.80 -7.23
CA ARG A 93 -9.79 -14.94 -8.14
C ARG A 93 -11.05 -14.74 -8.98
N ILE A 94 -12.13 -14.21 -8.39
CA ILE A 94 -13.35 -13.85 -9.13
C ILE A 94 -13.03 -12.79 -10.18
N CYS A 95 -12.36 -11.70 -9.80
CA CYS A 95 -11.97 -10.64 -10.72
C CYS A 95 -11.03 -11.13 -11.83
N LEU A 96 -10.12 -12.06 -11.50
CA LEU A 96 -9.21 -12.67 -12.47
C LEU A 96 -9.97 -13.49 -13.51
N ASN A 97 -10.91 -14.33 -13.10
CA ASN A 97 -11.76 -15.08 -14.01
C ASN A 97 -12.56 -14.15 -14.94
N GLU A 98 -13.16 -13.09 -14.37
CA GLU A 98 -13.92 -12.11 -15.14
C GLU A 98 -13.06 -11.28 -16.11
N SER A 99 -11.80 -11.11 -15.80
CA SER A 99 -10.87 -10.40 -16.69
C SER A 99 -10.62 -11.13 -18.02
N LEU A 100 -10.92 -12.44 -18.09
CA LEU A 100 -10.70 -13.29 -19.26
C LEU A 100 -11.97 -13.46 -20.11
N ILE A 101 -13.18 -13.25 -19.54
CA ILE A 101 -14.43 -13.52 -20.23
C ILE A 101 -14.74 -12.43 -21.27
N GLY A 102 -14.87 -12.85 -22.56
CA GLY A 102 -15.26 -11.98 -23.67
C GLY A 102 -14.25 -10.86 -23.95
N ARG A 103 -13.00 -11.07 -23.63
CA ARG A 103 -11.92 -10.06 -23.70
C ARG A 103 -10.68 -10.59 -24.39
N GLU A 104 -10.87 -11.49 -25.37
CA GLU A 104 -9.77 -12.08 -26.14
C GLU A 104 -8.86 -11.02 -26.76
N ASN A 105 -9.40 -9.84 -27.05
CA ASN A 105 -8.62 -8.73 -27.58
C ASN A 105 -7.43 -8.32 -26.69
N TYR A 106 -7.56 -8.43 -25.36
CA TYR A 106 -6.44 -8.14 -24.45
C TYR A 106 -5.31 -9.16 -24.52
N LEU A 107 -5.63 -10.39 -24.94
CA LEU A 107 -4.64 -11.47 -25.04
C LEU A 107 -3.86 -11.44 -26.36
N PHE A 108 -4.47 -10.90 -27.42
CA PHE A 108 -3.95 -10.96 -28.78
C PHE A 108 -3.55 -9.62 -29.38
N ASN A 109 -3.94 -8.50 -28.75
CA ASN A 109 -3.56 -7.17 -29.23
C ASN A 109 -2.33 -6.66 -28.50
N TYR A 110 -1.34 -6.21 -29.28
CA TYR A 110 -0.21 -5.45 -28.76
C TYR A 110 -0.71 -4.12 -28.21
N TYR A 111 -0.55 -3.93 -26.92
CA TYR A 111 -0.81 -2.64 -26.30
C TYR A 111 0.40 -1.72 -26.48
N HIS A 112 0.16 -0.52 -27.04
CA HIS A 112 1.18 0.51 -27.19
C HIS A 112 1.21 1.49 -26.00
N GLN A 113 0.42 1.25 -24.96
CA GLN A 113 0.30 2.15 -23.80
C GLN A 113 1.13 1.60 -22.64
N GLN A 114 2.37 2.03 -22.60
CA GLN A 114 3.33 1.61 -21.55
C GLN A 114 3.00 2.19 -20.18
N GLU A 115 2.13 3.20 -20.12
CA GLU A 115 1.57 3.75 -18.88
C GLU A 115 0.74 2.72 -18.11
N GLY A 116 0.18 1.76 -18.78
CA GLY A 116 -0.70 0.76 -18.24
C GLY A 116 -2.13 0.83 -18.77
N LEU A 117 -2.99 -0.07 -18.31
CA LEU A 117 -4.38 -0.17 -18.72
C LEU A 117 -5.17 1.05 -18.29
N ALA A 118 -5.84 1.72 -19.23
CA ALA A 118 -6.57 2.98 -18.98
C ALA A 118 -7.63 2.85 -17.88
N GLU A 119 -8.32 1.68 -17.82
CA GLU A 119 -9.29 1.39 -16.77
C GLU A 119 -8.61 1.32 -15.40
N LEU A 120 -7.48 0.62 -15.27
CA LEU A 120 -6.75 0.54 -14.02
C LEU A 120 -6.22 1.92 -13.59
N ILE A 121 -5.67 2.69 -14.52
CA ILE A 121 -5.23 4.07 -14.23
C ILE A 121 -6.39 4.89 -13.67
N SER A 122 -7.60 4.74 -14.22
CA SER A 122 -8.80 5.43 -13.72
C SER A 122 -9.22 4.96 -12.33
N SER A 123 -9.22 3.65 -12.10
CA SER A 123 -9.55 3.05 -10.80
C SER A 123 -8.53 3.46 -9.73
N VAL A 124 -7.23 3.44 -10.06
CA VAL A 124 -6.15 3.86 -9.16
C VAL A 124 -6.22 5.36 -8.87
N GLN A 125 -6.48 6.20 -9.87
CA GLN A 125 -6.66 7.64 -9.64
C GLN A 125 -7.77 7.90 -8.60
N SER A 126 -8.90 7.21 -8.73
CA SER A 126 -10.00 7.35 -7.77
C SER A 126 -9.63 6.83 -6.38
N LEU A 127 -8.95 5.69 -6.31
CA LEU A 127 -8.47 5.12 -5.05
C LEU A 127 -7.47 6.03 -4.34
N LEU A 128 -6.57 6.68 -5.08
CA LEU A 128 -5.54 7.55 -4.51
C LEU A 128 -6.12 8.78 -3.81
N MET A 129 -7.33 9.22 -4.18
CA MET A 129 -8.00 10.31 -3.47
C MET A 129 -8.30 9.97 -2.01
N ASP A 130 -8.56 8.71 -1.70
CA ASP A 130 -8.78 8.24 -0.31
C ASP A 130 -7.51 8.38 0.55
N TYR A 131 -6.33 8.44 -0.07
CA TYR A 131 -5.03 8.67 0.58
C TYR A 131 -4.56 10.12 0.50
N HIS A 132 -5.43 11.06 0.07
CA HIS A 132 -5.09 12.46 -0.16
C HIS A 132 -4.03 12.68 -1.26
N VAL A 133 -3.96 11.78 -2.22
CA VAL A 133 -3.08 11.90 -3.40
C VAL A 133 -3.92 12.32 -4.60
N TYR A 134 -3.82 13.58 -4.98
CA TYR A 134 -4.57 14.17 -6.10
C TYR A 134 -3.66 14.27 -7.31
N THR A 135 -3.82 13.36 -8.24
CA THR A 135 -2.99 13.26 -9.44
C THR A 135 -3.85 13.17 -10.69
N LYS A 136 -3.27 13.48 -11.85
CA LYS A 136 -3.93 13.33 -13.15
C LYS A 136 -3.64 11.96 -13.74
N LYS A 137 -4.52 11.48 -14.62
CA LYS A 137 -4.35 10.18 -15.30
C LYS A 137 -3.07 10.11 -16.12
N ASP A 138 -2.70 11.23 -16.76
CA ASP A 138 -1.49 11.34 -17.57
C ASP A 138 -0.19 11.39 -16.75
N GLN A 139 -0.28 11.57 -15.44
CA GLN A 139 0.84 11.49 -14.50
C GLN A 139 1.00 10.09 -13.90
N LEU A 140 -0.03 9.23 -14.04
CA LEU A 140 0.00 7.88 -13.47
C LEU A 140 0.61 6.88 -14.45
N VAL A 141 1.47 6.01 -13.91
CA VAL A 141 2.05 4.88 -14.62
C VAL A 141 1.94 3.62 -13.76
N ILE A 142 1.48 2.53 -14.36
CA ILE A 142 1.43 1.21 -13.73
C ILE A 142 2.76 0.50 -13.92
N THR A 143 3.27 -0.09 -12.85
CA THR A 143 4.57 -0.79 -12.84
C THR A 143 4.44 -2.21 -12.31
N ALA A 144 5.44 -3.06 -12.58
CA ALA A 144 5.56 -4.41 -12.03
C ALA A 144 6.00 -4.38 -10.54
N GLY A 145 5.21 -3.65 -9.72
CA GLY A 145 5.48 -3.36 -8.32
C GLY A 145 6.41 -2.14 -8.14
N SER A 146 6.54 -1.67 -6.90
CA SER A 146 7.39 -0.52 -6.55
C SER A 146 8.85 -0.72 -6.90
N GLN A 147 9.35 -1.96 -6.90
CA GLN A 147 10.75 -2.27 -7.26
C GLN A 147 11.10 -1.87 -8.70
N GLN A 148 10.20 -2.09 -9.67
CA GLN A 148 10.44 -1.63 -11.03
C GLN A 148 10.45 -0.10 -11.09
N ALA A 149 9.54 0.57 -10.39
CA ALA A 149 9.52 2.02 -10.32
C ALA A 149 10.83 2.59 -9.76
N LEU A 150 11.30 2.03 -8.64
CA LEU A 150 12.57 2.43 -8.00
C LEU A 150 13.77 2.16 -8.92
N TYR A 151 13.80 0.98 -9.57
CA TYR A 151 14.86 0.66 -10.53
C TYR A 151 14.92 1.69 -11.65
N ILE A 152 13.80 2.03 -12.28
CA ILE A 152 13.74 3.01 -13.37
C ILE A 152 14.20 4.38 -12.88
N LEU A 153 13.68 4.87 -11.74
CA LEU A 153 14.06 6.16 -11.19
C LEU A 153 15.57 6.26 -10.93
N THR A 154 16.18 5.18 -10.44
CA THR A 154 17.62 5.18 -10.19
C THR A 154 18.46 5.31 -11.46
N GLN A 155 17.95 4.80 -12.61
CA GLN A 155 18.62 4.89 -13.91
C GLN A 155 18.41 6.23 -14.63
N MET A 156 17.40 7.01 -14.22
CA MET A 156 17.09 8.27 -14.89
C MET A 156 18.17 9.33 -14.63
N GLU A 157 18.54 10.00 -15.71
CA GLU A 157 19.33 11.23 -15.65
C GLU A 157 18.40 12.40 -15.33
N THR A 158 18.86 13.35 -14.52
CA THR A 158 18.16 14.60 -14.27
C THR A 158 18.71 15.73 -15.12
N LEU A 159 17.86 16.67 -15.50
CA LEU A 159 18.22 17.80 -16.37
C LEU A 159 19.27 18.75 -15.77
N ALA A 160 19.52 18.69 -14.45
CA ALA A 160 20.42 19.60 -13.74
C ALA A 160 21.82 19.05 -13.52
N GLY A 161 22.20 17.92 -14.10
CA GLY A 161 23.52 17.30 -13.91
C GLY A 161 23.76 16.73 -12.52
N LYS A 162 22.72 16.60 -11.69
CA LYS A 162 22.78 15.98 -10.37
C LYS A 162 22.85 14.46 -10.50
N THR A 163 23.69 13.81 -9.71
CA THR A 163 23.99 12.38 -9.89
C THR A 163 23.71 11.52 -8.65
N GLU A 164 23.62 12.12 -7.47
CA GLU A 164 23.54 11.40 -6.21
C GLU A 164 22.10 11.20 -5.76
N ILE A 165 21.84 10.10 -5.07
CA ILE A 165 20.57 9.82 -4.38
C ILE A 165 20.80 9.94 -2.88
N LEU A 166 19.95 10.70 -2.19
CA LEU A 166 19.88 10.73 -0.75
C LEU A 166 18.90 9.66 -0.26
N ILE A 167 19.29 8.86 0.72
CA ILE A 167 18.44 7.87 1.37
C ILE A 167 18.48 8.01 2.88
N GLU A 168 17.43 7.62 3.56
CA GLU A 168 17.39 7.53 5.03
C GLU A 168 18.26 6.36 5.53
N ASN A 169 18.79 6.47 6.74
CA ASN A 169 19.52 5.41 7.42
C ASN A 169 18.99 5.21 8.85
N PRO A 170 18.32 4.09 9.19
CA PRO A 170 18.00 2.96 8.30
C PRO A 170 16.89 3.28 7.30
N THR A 171 16.75 2.45 6.26
CA THR A 171 15.67 2.49 5.29
C THR A 171 15.41 1.11 4.68
N TYR A 172 14.50 1.00 3.73
CA TYR A 172 14.15 -0.21 3.03
C TYR A 172 15.38 -0.88 2.39
N SER A 173 15.71 -2.09 2.84
CA SER A 173 16.97 -2.79 2.47
C SER A 173 17.13 -2.97 0.96
N ARG A 174 16.01 -3.25 0.25
CA ARG A 174 16.06 -3.42 -1.20
C ARG A 174 16.42 -2.16 -1.97
N MET A 175 16.12 -0.97 -1.43
CA MET A 175 16.59 0.28 -2.02
C MET A 175 18.10 0.43 -1.88
N ILE A 176 18.64 0.08 -0.71
CA ILE A 176 20.10 0.10 -0.46
C ILE A 176 20.82 -0.89 -1.38
N GLU A 177 20.31 -2.13 -1.46
CA GLU A 177 20.86 -3.17 -2.34
C GLU A 177 20.84 -2.73 -3.81
N LEU A 178 19.74 -2.12 -4.26
CA LEU A 178 19.55 -1.62 -5.61
C LEU A 178 20.61 -0.58 -5.98
N ILE A 179 20.77 0.45 -5.15
CA ILE A 179 21.73 1.53 -5.37
C ILE A 179 23.16 0.99 -5.40
N ARG A 180 23.51 0.13 -4.44
CA ARG A 180 24.85 -0.47 -4.34
C ARG A 180 25.16 -1.37 -5.53
N HIS A 181 24.21 -2.22 -5.93
CA HIS A 181 24.40 -3.13 -7.06
C HIS A 181 24.60 -2.38 -8.39
N GLN A 182 23.94 -1.25 -8.54
CA GLN A 182 24.06 -0.41 -9.74
C GLN A 182 25.24 0.56 -9.69
N GLY A 183 25.97 0.63 -8.57
CA GLY A 183 27.09 1.58 -8.41
C GLY A 183 26.67 3.04 -8.44
N ILE A 184 25.42 3.36 -8.05
CA ILE A 184 24.92 4.74 -8.05
C ILE A 184 25.49 5.50 -6.86
N PRO A 185 26.04 6.69 -7.06
CA PRO A 185 26.50 7.55 -5.97
C PRO A 185 25.32 7.90 -5.05
N TYR A 186 25.51 7.76 -3.74
CA TYR A 186 24.48 8.08 -2.76
C TYR A 186 25.05 8.66 -1.49
N GLN A 187 24.22 9.42 -0.79
CA GLN A 187 24.44 9.89 0.57
C GLN A 187 23.35 9.34 1.48
N THR A 188 23.61 9.34 2.78
CA THR A 188 22.64 8.93 3.79
C THR A 188 22.39 10.08 4.75
N ILE A 189 21.13 10.16 5.24
CA ILE A 189 20.73 11.00 6.36
C ILE A 189 20.21 10.11 7.48
N GLU A 190 20.66 10.34 8.70
CA GLU A 190 20.21 9.56 9.85
C GLU A 190 18.75 9.83 10.14
N ARG A 191 17.99 8.72 10.34
CA ARG A 191 16.61 8.75 10.78
C ARG A 191 16.44 7.92 12.03
N ASP A 192 15.78 8.50 13.01
CA ASP A 192 15.36 7.82 14.23
C ASP A 192 13.83 7.74 14.34
N LEU A 193 13.30 7.39 15.53
CA LEU A 193 11.88 7.31 15.77
C LEU A 193 11.17 8.67 15.74
N ASP A 194 11.90 9.76 15.91
CA ASP A 194 11.37 11.12 15.95
C ASP A 194 11.50 11.84 14.59
N GLY A 195 12.34 11.33 13.70
CA GLY A 195 12.48 11.85 12.33
C GLY A 195 13.91 12.00 11.83
N ILE A 196 14.17 13.05 11.07
CA ILE A 196 15.47 13.44 10.51
C ILE A 196 15.84 14.84 10.99
N ASP A 197 17.14 15.14 10.95
CA ASP A 197 17.65 16.48 11.19
C ASP A 197 17.47 17.34 9.92
N LEU A 198 16.62 18.37 10.03
CA LEU A 198 16.29 19.25 8.89
C LEU A 198 17.43 20.20 8.51
N GLU A 199 18.32 20.56 9.45
CA GLU A 199 19.52 21.36 9.16
C GLU A 199 20.53 20.53 8.39
N GLU A 200 20.70 19.25 8.76
CA GLU A 200 21.51 18.29 8.02
C GLU A 200 20.94 18.06 6.61
N LEU A 201 19.61 17.88 6.48
CA LEU A 201 18.95 17.73 5.18
C LEU A 201 19.23 18.95 4.28
N GLU A 202 19.05 20.15 4.81
CA GLU A 202 19.32 21.38 4.08
C GLU A 202 20.78 21.47 3.63
N SER A 203 21.72 21.18 4.51
CA SER A 203 23.16 21.16 4.22
C SER A 203 23.49 20.19 3.06
N ILE A 204 22.91 19.00 3.08
CA ILE A 204 23.09 17.99 2.02
C ILE A 204 22.52 18.50 0.69
N PHE A 205 21.33 19.09 0.69
CA PHE A 205 20.70 19.63 -0.51
C PHE A 205 21.48 20.82 -1.11
N GLN A 206 22.09 21.66 -0.27
CA GLN A 206 22.93 22.78 -0.68
C GLN A 206 24.16 22.34 -1.50
N THR A 207 24.62 21.09 -1.37
CA THR A 207 25.73 20.58 -2.20
C THR A 207 25.43 20.61 -3.69
N GLY A 208 24.15 20.70 -4.09
CA GLY A 208 23.70 20.68 -5.46
C GLY A 208 23.88 19.35 -6.19
N LYS A 209 24.22 18.27 -5.49
CA LYS A 209 24.51 16.95 -6.08
C LYS A 209 23.32 16.01 -6.08
N ILE A 210 22.36 16.22 -5.16
CA ILE A 210 21.23 15.31 -4.94
C ILE A 210 20.18 15.47 -6.04
N LYS A 211 19.92 14.40 -6.79
CA LYS A 211 18.83 14.33 -7.78
C LYS A 211 17.53 13.87 -7.16
N PHE A 212 17.58 12.85 -6.30
CA PHE A 212 16.44 12.27 -5.61
C PHE A 212 16.70 12.13 -4.13
N PHE A 213 15.69 12.43 -3.32
CA PHE A 213 15.61 12.03 -1.92
C PHE A 213 14.56 10.93 -1.77
N TYR A 214 15.00 9.70 -1.49
CA TYR A 214 14.12 8.57 -1.22
C TYR A 214 13.76 8.52 0.26
N THR A 215 12.47 8.55 0.54
CA THR A 215 11.94 8.53 1.92
C THR A 215 10.64 7.72 2.01
N ILE A 216 10.38 7.15 3.19
CA ILE A 216 9.12 6.49 3.56
C ILE A 216 8.47 7.32 4.67
N PRO A 217 7.65 8.35 4.34
CA PRO A 217 7.18 9.33 5.33
C PRO A 217 6.14 8.80 6.30
N ARG A 218 5.40 7.73 5.92
CA ARG A 218 4.36 7.09 6.73
C ARG A 218 4.72 5.64 7.02
N LEU A 219 4.55 5.21 8.29
CA LEU A 219 4.80 3.84 8.72
C LEU A 219 6.15 3.31 8.20
N HIS A 220 7.20 4.07 8.47
CA HIS A 220 8.54 3.85 7.94
C HIS A 220 9.03 2.40 8.11
N ASN A 221 9.69 1.87 7.10
CA ASN A 221 10.36 0.58 7.17
C ASN A 221 11.89 0.78 7.32
N PRO A 222 12.50 0.36 8.45
CA PRO A 222 11.96 -0.54 9.48
C PRO A 222 11.41 0.13 10.75
N LEU A 223 11.47 1.45 10.89
CA LEU A 223 11.26 2.13 12.17
C LEU A 223 9.80 2.18 12.64
N GLY A 224 8.82 2.06 11.73
CA GLY A 224 7.41 2.21 12.04
C GLY A 224 6.96 3.63 12.35
N SER A 225 7.87 4.61 12.32
CA SER A 225 7.58 6.02 12.58
C SER A 225 6.91 6.71 11.39
N THR A 226 6.21 7.81 11.65
CA THR A 226 5.58 8.68 10.65
C THR A 226 6.05 10.09 10.90
N TYR A 227 6.48 10.82 9.88
CA TYR A 227 6.81 12.24 10.01
C TYR A 227 5.59 13.06 10.41
N ASP A 228 5.80 14.02 11.28
CA ASP A 228 4.79 15.03 11.58
C ASP A 228 4.59 16.00 10.40
N ILE A 229 3.54 16.79 10.47
CA ILE A 229 3.19 17.72 9.39
C ILE A 229 4.22 18.83 9.22
N ALA A 230 4.89 19.26 10.29
CA ALA A 230 5.90 20.30 10.25
C ALA A 230 7.15 19.79 9.49
N THR A 231 7.63 18.60 9.83
CA THR A 231 8.75 17.93 9.14
C THR A 231 8.44 17.72 7.66
N LYS A 232 7.24 17.20 7.33
CA LYS A 232 6.81 17.00 5.93
C LYS A 232 6.80 18.31 5.14
N THR A 233 6.26 19.37 5.73
CA THR A 233 6.21 20.70 5.10
C THR A 233 7.61 21.26 4.86
N ALA A 234 8.53 21.07 5.82
CA ALA A 234 9.91 21.51 5.69
C ALA A 234 10.65 20.74 4.56
N ILE A 235 10.48 19.41 4.51
CA ILE A 235 11.09 18.57 3.45
C ILE A 235 10.64 19.05 2.06
N VAL A 236 9.33 19.25 1.85
CA VAL A 236 8.80 19.72 0.55
C VAL A 236 9.34 21.10 0.20
N LYS A 237 9.40 22.02 1.17
CA LYS A 237 9.96 23.36 0.98
C LYS A 237 11.43 23.32 0.57
N LEU A 238 12.26 22.51 1.25
CA LEU A 238 13.66 22.35 0.91
C LEU A 238 13.86 21.70 -0.46
N ALA A 239 13.05 20.70 -0.80
CA ALA A 239 13.08 20.08 -2.13
C ALA A 239 12.81 21.08 -3.26
N LYS A 240 11.85 21.99 -3.09
CA LYS A 240 11.60 23.10 -3.99
C LYS A 240 12.79 24.05 -4.07
N GLN A 241 13.30 24.48 -2.92
CA GLN A 241 14.37 25.47 -2.81
C GLN A 241 15.67 25.03 -3.51
N TYR A 242 16.00 23.75 -3.39
CA TYR A 242 17.25 23.17 -3.91
C TYR A 242 17.06 22.33 -5.17
N ASP A 243 15.86 22.36 -5.78
CA ASP A 243 15.54 21.64 -7.02
C ASP A 243 15.82 20.12 -6.90
N VAL A 244 15.39 19.50 -5.80
CA VAL A 244 15.49 18.06 -5.54
C VAL A 244 14.13 17.42 -5.75
N TYR A 245 14.08 16.24 -6.39
CA TYR A 245 12.85 15.45 -6.42
C TYR A 245 12.81 14.52 -5.21
N ILE A 246 11.64 14.37 -4.62
CA ILE A 246 11.37 13.43 -3.54
C ILE A 246 10.75 12.16 -4.12
N ILE A 247 11.25 11.00 -3.75
CA ILE A 247 10.61 9.71 -3.99
C ILE A 247 9.90 9.32 -2.69
N GLU A 248 8.59 9.52 -2.64
CA GLU A 248 7.73 9.14 -1.54
C GLU A 248 7.26 7.70 -1.74
N ASP A 249 7.85 6.74 -1.01
CA ASP A 249 7.43 5.33 -1.03
C ASP A 249 6.37 5.10 0.05
N ASP A 250 5.11 5.08 -0.35
CA ASP A 250 3.97 4.99 0.54
C ASP A 250 3.34 3.58 0.53
N TYR A 251 4.19 2.59 0.74
CA TYR A 251 3.85 1.17 0.60
C TYR A 251 2.81 0.67 1.62
N LEU A 252 2.67 1.32 2.78
CA LEU A 252 1.69 0.99 3.83
C LEU A 252 0.55 2.02 3.95
N ALA A 253 0.29 2.84 2.94
CA ALA A 253 -0.81 3.80 2.98
C ALA A 253 -2.15 3.19 3.44
N ASP A 254 -2.44 1.95 3.00
CA ASP A 254 -3.66 1.22 3.36
C ASP A 254 -3.78 0.86 4.85
N PHE A 255 -2.72 1.04 5.62
CA PHE A 255 -2.64 0.71 7.05
C PHE A 255 -2.55 1.96 7.95
N ASP A 256 -2.49 3.15 7.36
CA ASP A 256 -2.44 4.39 8.14
C ASP A 256 -3.83 4.82 8.61
N SER A 257 -4.12 4.54 9.88
CA SER A 257 -5.37 4.97 10.55
C SER A 257 -5.32 6.42 11.03
N SER A 258 -4.16 7.06 11.01
CA SER A 258 -3.98 8.45 11.47
C SER A 258 -4.43 9.49 10.45
N HIS A 259 -4.75 9.07 9.22
CA HIS A 259 -5.03 9.94 8.08
C HIS A 259 -3.96 11.01 7.86
N SER A 260 -2.71 10.65 8.12
CA SER A 260 -1.56 11.54 7.94
C SER A 260 -1.40 11.92 6.48
N LEU A 261 -1.33 13.21 6.18
CA LEU A 261 -1.18 13.70 4.81
C LEU A 261 0.16 13.23 4.21
N PRO A 262 0.19 12.76 2.96
CA PRO A 262 1.43 12.44 2.25
C PRO A 262 2.20 13.72 1.88
N LEU A 263 3.49 13.57 1.56
CA LEU A 263 4.31 14.68 1.00
C LEU A 263 3.72 15.19 -0.31
N HIS A 264 3.19 14.29 -1.13
CA HIS A 264 2.53 14.61 -2.40
C HIS A 264 1.38 15.60 -2.23
N TYR A 265 0.62 15.54 -1.12
CA TYR A 265 -0.46 16.50 -0.84
C TYR A 265 0.07 17.91 -0.59
N LEU A 266 1.24 18.01 0.04
CA LEU A 266 1.87 19.28 0.40
C LEU A 266 2.66 19.92 -0.75
N ASP A 267 2.91 19.14 -1.80
CA ASP A 267 3.70 19.58 -2.95
C ASP A 267 2.87 20.40 -3.93
N THR A 268 3.21 21.68 -4.05
CA THR A 268 2.61 22.61 -5.03
C THR A 268 3.47 22.83 -6.27
N ASP A 269 4.68 22.27 -6.28
CA ASP A 269 5.71 22.58 -7.27
C ASP A 269 6.13 21.39 -8.14
N ASN A 270 5.39 20.27 -8.04
CA ASN A 270 5.63 19.03 -8.77
C ASN A 270 7.06 18.48 -8.53
N ARG A 271 7.46 18.36 -7.27
CA ARG A 271 8.74 17.78 -6.85
C ARG A 271 8.60 16.41 -6.20
N VAL A 272 7.38 15.96 -5.88
CA VAL A 272 7.13 14.69 -5.24
C VAL A 272 6.68 13.65 -6.27
N ILE A 273 7.43 12.56 -6.33
CA ILE A 273 7.11 11.32 -7.03
C ILE A 273 6.47 10.42 -5.99
N TYR A 274 5.20 10.03 -6.20
CA TYR A 274 4.48 9.18 -5.25
C TYR A 274 4.42 7.75 -5.76
N ILE A 275 4.78 6.78 -4.90
CA ILE A 275 4.75 5.34 -5.21
C ILE A 275 3.75 4.63 -4.30
N LYS A 276 2.79 3.92 -4.91
CA LYS A 276 1.83 3.04 -4.25
C LYS A 276 2.14 1.58 -4.57
N SER A 277 2.27 0.75 -3.53
CA SER A 277 2.34 -0.70 -3.67
C SER A 277 1.02 -1.35 -3.31
N PHE A 278 0.59 -2.35 -4.08
CA PHE A 278 -0.60 -3.16 -3.77
C PHE A 278 -0.24 -4.49 -3.08
N THR A 279 1.05 -4.81 -3.02
CA THR A 279 1.54 -6.06 -2.42
C THR A 279 1.18 -6.25 -0.95
N PRO A 280 1.29 -5.23 -0.06
CA PRO A 280 0.98 -5.41 1.35
C PRO A 280 -0.49 -5.64 1.67
N THR A 281 -1.37 -5.18 0.77
CA THR A 281 -2.83 -5.22 0.94
C THR A 281 -3.45 -6.44 0.29
N LEU A 282 -2.85 -6.94 -0.79
CA LEU A 282 -3.35 -8.09 -1.51
C LEU A 282 -2.43 -9.29 -1.30
N PHE A 283 -1.50 -9.52 -2.20
CA PHE A 283 -0.54 -10.63 -2.10
C PHE A 283 0.72 -10.36 -2.94
N PRO A 284 1.86 -10.96 -2.58
CA PRO A 284 3.15 -10.70 -3.25
C PRO A 284 3.16 -11.03 -4.74
N ALA A 285 2.44 -12.08 -5.17
CA ALA A 285 2.42 -12.53 -6.57
C ALA A 285 1.67 -11.58 -7.52
N LEU A 286 0.89 -10.62 -7.00
CA LEU A 286 0.17 -9.64 -7.83
C LEU A 286 1.12 -8.82 -8.71
N ARG A 287 2.26 -8.41 -8.15
CA ARG A 287 3.31 -7.65 -8.87
C ARG A 287 2.79 -6.42 -9.62
N ILE A 288 1.92 -5.64 -8.98
CA ILE A 288 1.45 -4.34 -9.48
C ILE A 288 1.78 -3.25 -8.47
N GLY A 289 2.27 -2.13 -8.99
CA GLY A 289 2.42 -0.86 -8.30
C GLY A 289 1.93 0.27 -9.19
N ALA A 290 1.76 1.44 -8.61
CA ALA A 290 1.44 2.67 -9.34
C ALA A 290 2.39 3.77 -8.91
N ILE A 291 2.81 4.58 -9.87
CA ILE A 291 3.65 5.75 -9.63
C ILE A 291 2.98 6.99 -10.21
N SER A 292 2.92 8.06 -9.42
CA SER A 292 2.55 9.40 -9.89
C SER A 292 3.81 10.21 -10.11
N LEU A 293 4.00 10.71 -11.32
CA LEU A 293 5.22 11.38 -11.77
C LEU A 293 4.96 12.86 -12.06
N PRO A 294 5.88 13.74 -11.66
CA PRO A 294 5.97 15.07 -12.24
C PRO A 294 6.08 15.01 -13.78
N ASN A 295 5.39 15.92 -14.49
CA ASN A 295 5.34 15.91 -15.95
C ASN A 295 6.74 15.90 -16.60
N GLN A 296 7.71 16.59 -15.99
CA GLN A 296 9.07 16.70 -16.49
C GLN A 296 9.82 15.35 -16.51
N LEU A 297 9.44 14.44 -15.64
CA LEU A 297 10.10 13.12 -15.49
C LEU A 297 9.39 12.02 -16.29
N ARG A 298 8.14 12.23 -16.68
CA ARG A 298 7.27 11.20 -17.25
C ARG A 298 7.86 10.55 -18.51
N ASP A 299 8.23 11.34 -19.49
CA ASP A 299 8.69 10.82 -20.79
C ASP A 299 9.99 10.04 -20.65
N SER A 300 10.91 10.50 -19.78
CA SER A 300 12.13 9.76 -19.46
C SER A 300 11.80 8.46 -18.75
N PHE A 301 10.87 8.47 -17.80
CA PHE A 301 10.44 7.26 -17.09
C PHE A 301 9.83 6.23 -18.05
N ILE A 302 8.92 6.64 -18.91
CA ILE A 302 8.27 5.76 -19.91
C ILE A 302 9.31 5.18 -20.86
N LYS A 303 10.26 5.99 -21.32
CA LYS A 303 11.36 5.50 -22.18
C LYS A 303 12.18 4.39 -21.50
N HIS A 304 12.55 4.56 -20.24
CA HIS A 304 13.28 3.52 -19.50
C HIS A 304 12.40 2.30 -19.25
N LYS A 305 11.12 2.50 -18.91
CA LYS A 305 10.16 1.40 -18.71
C LYS A 305 10.03 0.54 -19.96
N SER A 306 9.95 1.15 -21.13
CA SER A 306 9.80 0.45 -22.43
C SER A 306 10.96 -0.46 -22.79
N LEU A 307 12.14 -0.21 -22.21
CA LEU A 307 13.33 -1.05 -22.43
C LEU A 307 13.38 -2.28 -21.49
N ILE A 308 12.60 -2.25 -20.42
CA ILE A 308 12.60 -3.31 -19.39
C ILE A 308 11.38 -4.20 -19.57
N ASP A 309 10.22 -3.58 -19.74
CA ASP A 309 8.92 -4.21 -19.71
C ASP A 309 8.02 -3.49 -20.72
N TYR A 310 7.61 -4.20 -21.76
CA TYR A 310 6.74 -3.62 -22.79
C TYR A 310 5.39 -3.22 -22.17
N ASP A 311 4.82 -4.11 -21.37
CA ASP A 311 3.58 -3.90 -20.61
C ASP A 311 3.62 -4.69 -19.30
N THR A 312 3.27 -4.06 -18.19
CA THR A 312 2.94 -4.80 -16.96
C THR A 312 1.72 -5.69 -17.25
N ASN A 313 1.70 -6.91 -16.70
CA ASN A 313 0.71 -7.95 -17.00
C ASN A 313 -0.74 -7.41 -17.08
N LEU A 314 -1.32 -7.35 -18.28
CA LEU A 314 -2.61 -6.74 -18.55
C LEU A 314 -3.79 -7.47 -17.89
N ILE A 315 -3.70 -8.80 -17.77
CA ILE A 315 -4.74 -9.60 -17.12
C ILE A 315 -4.82 -9.22 -15.64
N MET A 316 -3.67 -9.13 -14.97
CA MET A 316 -3.59 -8.71 -13.58
C MET A 316 -4.03 -7.26 -13.39
N GLN A 317 -3.68 -6.37 -14.32
CA GLN A 317 -4.15 -4.99 -14.30
C GLN A 317 -5.67 -4.92 -14.40
N LYS A 318 -6.28 -5.68 -15.30
CA LYS A 318 -7.74 -5.70 -15.45
C LYS A 318 -8.42 -6.31 -14.23
N ALA A 319 -7.88 -7.38 -13.66
CA ALA A 319 -8.41 -7.99 -12.44
C ALA A 319 -8.36 -6.99 -11.27
N LEU A 320 -7.26 -6.25 -11.12
CA LEU A 320 -7.13 -5.22 -10.08
C LEU A 320 -8.10 -4.05 -10.29
N SER A 321 -8.29 -3.59 -11.54
CA SER A 321 -9.30 -2.57 -11.85
C SER A 321 -10.69 -3.01 -11.41
N LEU A 322 -11.11 -4.24 -11.76
CA LEU A 322 -12.39 -4.81 -11.33
C LEU A 322 -12.49 -4.93 -9.80
N TYR A 323 -11.40 -5.32 -9.15
CA TYR A 323 -11.33 -5.47 -7.70
C TYR A 323 -11.55 -4.12 -6.97
N ILE A 324 -10.94 -3.04 -7.48
CA ILE A 324 -11.12 -1.68 -6.95
C ILE A 324 -12.55 -1.19 -7.24
N ASP A 325 -12.98 -1.25 -8.50
CA ASP A 325 -14.25 -0.67 -8.96
C ASP A 325 -15.48 -1.35 -8.35
N ASN A 326 -15.37 -2.63 -7.98
CA ASN A 326 -16.42 -3.38 -7.30
C ASN A 326 -16.43 -3.21 -5.78
N GLY A 327 -15.54 -2.37 -5.21
CA GLY A 327 -15.47 -2.12 -3.77
C GLY A 327 -14.80 -3.23 -2.96
N MET A 328 -14.30 -4.28 -3.63
CA MET A 328 -13.61 -5.40 -2.94
C MET A 328 -12.32 -4.95 -2.28
N PHE A 329 -11.60 -4.00 -2.91
CA PHE A 329 -10.39 -3.42 -2.34
C PHE A 329 -10.69 -2.67 -1.03
N ALA A 330 -11.70 -1.81 -1.01
CA ALA A 330 -12.10 -1.07 0.18
C ALA A 330 -12.54 -2.00 1.32
N ARG A 331 -13.32 -3.05 0.99
CA ARG A 331 -13.73 -4.07 1.97
C ARG A 331 -12.53 -4.81 2.56
N ASN A 332 -11.57 -5.21 1.72
CA ASN A 332 -10.36 -5.86 2.18
C ASN A 332 -9.52 -4.94 3.07
N THR A 333 -9.38 -3.67 2.71
CA THR A 333 -8.66 -2.68 3.52
C THR A 333 -9.31 -2.50 4.89
N GLN A 334 -10.65 -2.43 4.97
CA GLN A 334 -11.37 -2.36 6.26
C GLN A 334 -11.11 -3.62 7.11
N HIS A 335 -11.14 -4.80 6.49
CA HIS A 335 -10.82 -6.06 7.17
C HIS A 335 -9.39 -6.05 7.73
N LEU A 336 -8.42 -5.64 6.92
CA LEU A 336 -7.01 -5.53 7.34
C LEU A 336 -6.82 -4.50 8.46
N HIS A 337 -7.54 -3.38 8.44
CA HIS A 337 -7.53 -2.42 9.55
C HIS A 337 -8.00 -3.05 10.85
N HIS A 338 -9.10 -3.81 10.83
CA HIS A 338 -9.60 -4.49 12.01
C HIS A 338 -8.56 -5.47 12.60
N ILE A 339 -7.97 -6.31 11.75
CA ILE A 339 -6.91 -7.24 12.16
C ILE A 339 -5.69 -6.49 12.70
N TYR A 340 -5.26 -5.44 12.01
CA TYR A 340 -4.13 -4.63 12.40
C TYR A 340 -4.33 -3.97 13.78
N HIS A 341 -5.52 -3.42 14.04
CA HIS A 341 -5.86 -2.87 15.35
C HIS A 341 -5.86 -3.92 16.47
N ALA A 342 -6.37 -5.11 16.19
CA ALA A 342 -6.33 -6.21 17.15
C ALA A 342 -4.89 -6.64 17.49
N GLN A 343 -4.00 -6.72 16.48
CA GLN A 343 -2.59 -6.99 16.68
C GLN A 343 -1.91 -5.87 17.47
N TRP A 344 -2.16 -4.61 17.10
CA TRP A 344 -1.60 -3.45 17.76
C TRP A 344 -1.93 -3.43 19.26
N ASN A 345 -3.20 -3.70 19.63
CA ASN A 345 -3.62 -3.80 21.01
C ASN A 345 -2.88 -4.92 21.75
N LYS A 346 -2.77 -6.12 21.16
CA LYS A 346 -2.05 -7.26 21.76
C LYS A 346 -0.57 -6.93 21.99
N ILE A 347 0.09 -6.29 21.03
CA ILE A 347 1.49 -5.83 21.18
C ILE A 347 1.58 -4.83 22.32
N LYS A 348 0.69 -3.83 22.34
CA LYS A 348 0.65 -2.80 23.37
C LYS A 348 0.45 -3.39 24.77
N ASP A 349 -0.52 -4.31 24.94
CA ASP A 349 -0.77 -5.00 26.20
C ASP A 349 0.46 -5.78 26.70
N CYS A 350 1.21 -6.40 25.76
CA CYS A 350 2.46 -7.08 26.10
C CYS A 350 3.54 -6.09 26.56
N LEU A 351 3.68 -4.95 25.88
CA LEU A 351 4.66 -3.92 26.21
C LEU A 351 4.38 -3.28 27.59
N GLU A 352 3.11 -2.98 27.87
CA GLU A 352 2.67 -2.35 29.14
C GLU A 352 3.01 -3.22 30.36
N LYS A 353 3.00 -4.56 30.23
CA LYS A 353 3.38 -5.48 31.31
C LYS A 353 4.82 -5.30 31.80
N TYR A 354 5.70 -4.81 30.94
CA TYR A 354 7.13 -4.66 31.25
C TYR A 354 7.53 -3.24 31.64
N ALA A 355 6.62 -2.26 31.58
CA ALA A 355 6.87 -0.84 31.93
C ALA A 355 8.20 -0.31 31.31
N LEU A 356 8.44 -0.59 30.03
CA LEU A 356 9.68 -0.26 29.34
C LEU A 356 9.86 1.25 29.23
N ASN A 357 11.01 1.74 29.73
CA ASN A 357 11.41 3.12 29.58
C ASN A 357 12.38 3.31 28.38
N ILE A 358 11.99 2.74 27.23
CA ILE A 358 12.76 2.75 25.99
C ILE A 358 11.84 3.26 24.89
N PRO A 359 12.28 4.19 24.03
CA PRO A 359 11.49 4.63 22.88
C PRO A 359 11.18 3.45 21.94
N TYR A 360 9.93 3.33 21.55
CA TYR A 360 9.50 2.32 20.57
C TYR A 360 8.38 2.83 19.66
N ARG A 361 8.21 2.17 18.52
CA ARG A 361 7.06 2.34 17.62
C ARG A 361 6.49 0.98 17.26
N ILE A 362 5.16 0.90 17.26
CA ILE A 362 4.43 -0.27 16.76
C ILE A 362 4.08 -0.01 15.30
N SER A 363 4.43 -0.93 14.43
CA SER A 363 4.09 -0.91 13.02
C SER A 363 3.35 -2.19 12.65
N LYS A 364 2.98 -2.38 11.37
CA LYS A 364 2.27 -3.56 10.88
C LYS A 364 2.99 -4.84 11.32
N GLY A 365 2.41 -5.52 12.33
CA GLY A 365 2.91 -6.81 12.80
C GLY A 365 4.29 -6.80 13.45
N SER A 366 4.80 -5.65 13.92
CA SER A 366 6.09 -5.55 14.60
C SER A 366 6.17 -4.39 15.56
N VAL A 367 7.15 -4.45 16.46
CA VAL A 367 7.58 -3.31 17.29
C VAL A 367 9.06 -3.06 17.04
N THR A 368 9.44 -1.79 16.89
CA THR A 368 10.82 -1.35 16.74
C THR A 368 11.23 -0.51 17.95
N PHE A 369 12.28 -0.94 18.62
CA PHE A 369 12.89 -0.27 19.76
C PHE A 369 14.10 0.55 19.32
N GLN A 370 14.25 1.75 19.86
CA GLN A 370 15.44 2.57 19.71
C GLN A 370 16.32 2.43 20.95
N LEU A 371 17.55 2.04 20.76
CA LEU A 371 18.51 1.73 21.82
C LEU A 371 19.73 2.65 21.74
N SER A 372 20.38 2.87 22.89
CA SER A 372 21.66 3.58 22.88
C SER A 372 22.70 2.84 22.03
N LYS A 373 23.53 3.58 21.34
CA LYS A 373 24.57 3.02 20.46
C LYS A 373 25.49 2.05 21.19
N GLY A 374 25.70 0.87 20.59
CA GLY A 374 26.60 -0.16 21.11
C GLY A 374 26.00 -1.13 22.12
N ILE A 375 24.70 -0.98 22.48
CA ILE A 375 24.03 -1.95 23.37
C ILE A 375 23.82 -3.29 22.68
N LEU A 376 23.59 -3.30 21.38
CA LEU A 376 23.34 -4.53 20.61
C LEU A 376 24.67 -5.24 20.32
N SER A 377 25.07 -6.14 21.23
CA SER A 377 26.23 -7.00 20.99
C SER A 377 25.89 -8.12 19.99
N PRO A 378 26.90 -8.72 19.29
CA PRO A 378 26.67 -9.87 18.43
C PRO A 378 25.97 -11.06 19.13
N SER A 379 26.12 -11.18 20.45
CA SER A 379 25.46 -12.21 21.26
C SER A 379 23.94 -12.08 21.26
N ILE A 380 23.39 -10.85 21.16
CA ILE A 380 21.94 -10.63 21.08
C ILE A 380 21.41 -11.07 19.72
N GLN A 381 22.17 -10.85 18.67
CA GLN A 381 21.75 -11.22 17.32
C GLN A 381 21.46 -12.73 17.19
N HIS A 382 22.17 -13.54 17.97
CA HIS A 382 21.95 -15.00 18.02
C HIS A 382 20.80 -15.42 18.94
N MET A 383 20.36 -14.57 19.87
CA MET A 383 19.27 -14.89 20.81
C MET A 383 17.89 -14.81 20.20
N PHE A 384 17.73 -14.08 19.11
CA PHE A 384 16.42 -13.80 18.51
C PHE A 384 16.42 -14.19 17.04
N GLU A 385 16.02 -15.41 16.75
CA GLU A 385 15.67 -15.79 15.38
C GLU A 385 14.55 -14.89 14.86
N LYS A 386 14.67 -14.42 13.60
CA LYS A 386 13.71 -13.54 12.93
C LYS A 386 13.52 -12.14 13.53
N CYS A 387 14.48 -11.62 14.31
CA CYS A 387 14.54 -10.20 14.63
C CYS A 387 15.49 -9.49 13.68
N TYR A 388 15.18 -8.23 13.36
CA TYR A 388 16.07 -7.40 12.53
C TYR A 388 16.80 -6.39 13.39
N TYR A 389 18.09 -6.24 13.11
CA TYR A 389 18.98 -5.30 13.77
C TYR A 389 19.45 -4.27 12.76
N PHE A 390 19.34 -3.00 13.13
CA PHE A 390 19.82 -1.89 12.33
C PHE A 390 20.72 -1.04 13.20
N SER A 391 21.84 -0.57 12.65
CA SER A 391 22.77 0.27 13.38
C SER A 391 22.88 1.61 12.66
N GLY A 392 22.32 2.65 13.23
CA GLY A 392 22.53 4.03 12.80
C GLY A 392 23.84 4.59 13.39
N GLN A 393 24.15 5.84 13.12
CA GLN A 393 25.33 6.49 13.72
C GLN A 393 25.08 6.84 15.21
N LYS A 394 23.86 7.31 15.53
CA LYS A 394 23.48 7.80 16.86
C LYS A 394 22.79 6.76 17.74
N ALA A 395 22.11 5.79 17.14
CA ALA A 395 21.33 4.77 17.85
C ALA A 395 21.39 3.41 17.15
N ASP A 396 21.10 2.36 17.92
CA ASP A 396 20.86 1.03 17.40
C ASP A 396 19.35 0.72 17.47
N PHE A 397 18.86 -0.12 16.57
CA PHE A 397 17.44 -0.45 16.50
C PHE A 397 17.25 -1.95 16.49
N LEU A 398 16.26 -2.42 17.26
CA LEU A 398 15.80 -3.80 17.28
C LEU A 398 14.32 -3.85 16.86
N GLN A 399 14.03 -4.59 15.80
CA GLN A 399 12.66 -4.86 15.36
C GLN A 399 12.28 -6.29 15.69
N ILE A 400 11.21 -6.48 16.47
CA ILE A 400 10.63 -7.78 16.84
C ILE A 400 9.28 -7.94 16.16
N PHE A 401 9.10 -9.05 15.42
CA PHE A 401 7.83 -9.35 14.75
C PHE A 401 6.84 -10.01 15.71
N PHE A 402 5.55 -9.70 15.51
CA PHE A 402 4.46 -10.28 16.25
C PHE A 402 4.15 -11.67 15.69
N GLU A 403 4.76 -12.68 16.30
CA GLU A 403 4.59 -14.10 16.03
C GLU A 403 4.14 -14.82 17.31
N GLN A 404 3.90 -16.14 17.25
CA GLN A 404 3.44 -16.92 18.40
C GLN A 404 4.36 -16.81 19.63
N ASP A 405 5.66 -16.64 19.42
CA ASP A 405 6.68 -16.50 20.46
C ASP A 405 7.02 -15.04 20.83
N PHE A 406 6.20 -14.06 20.38
CA PHE A 406 6.45 -12.64 20.62
C PHE A 406 6.62 -12.29 22.10
N ALA A 407 5.75 -12.78 22.97
CA ALA A 407 5.81 -12.48 24.41
C ALA A 407 7.09 -13.03 25.06
N ASP A 408 7.55 -14.21 24.65
CA ASP A 408 8.78 -14.83 25.13
C ASP A 408 10.00 -14.06 24.65
N LYS A 409 10.06 -13.67 23.38
CA LYS A 409 11.10 -12.83 22.81
C LYS A 409 11.18 -11.49 23.50
N LEU A 410 10.04 -10.82 23.70
CA LEU A 410 9.97 -9.57 24.43
C LEU A 410 10.48 -9.72 25.87
N GLY A 411 10.07 -10.79 26.58
CA GLY A 411 10.52 -11.09 27.94
C GLY A 411 12.04 -11.37 28.02
N GLN A 412 12.62 -12.03 27.01
CA GLN A 412 14.09 -12.23 26.93
C GLN A 412 14.82 -10.91 26.70
N PHE A 413 14.31 -10.08 25.80
CA PHE A 413 14.85 -8.75 25.50
C PHE A 413 14.87 -7.84 26.75
N VAL A 414 13.76 -7.79 27.47
CA VAL A 414 13.65 -6.99 28.70
C VAL A 414 14.65 -7.45 29.78
N ARG A 415 14.79 -8.76 29.96
CA ARG A 415 15.79 -9.32 30.90
C ARG A 415 17.20 -8.94 30.54
N TYR A 416 17.52 -8.94 29.24
CA TYR A 416 18.83 -8.52 28.77
C TYR A 416 19.13 -7.03 29.07
N LEU A 417 18.13 -6.16 28.90
CA LEU A 417 18.29 -4.71 29.15
C LEU A 417 18.44 -4.38 30.64
N ASN A 418 17.94 -5.23 31.55
CA ASN A 418 17.99 -5.01 32.99
C ASN A 418 19.22 -5.68 33.64
N VAL A 419 20.10 -6.27 32.86
CA VAL A 419 21.43 -6.80 33.28
C VAL A 419 22.54 -5.82 32.92
#